data_33b468567bbeb9823fa72c48d26ffab6
#
_entry.id   33b468567bbeb9823fa72c48d26ffab6
#
_cell.length_a   1.000
_cell.length_b   1.000
_cell.length_c   1.000
_cell.angle_alpha   90.00
_cell.angle_beta   90.00
_cell.angle_gamma   90.00
#
_symmetry.space_group_name_H-M   'P 1'
#
loop_
_entity.id
_entity.type
_entity.pdbx_description
1 polymer ?
#
loop_
_entity_poly.entity_id
_entity_poly.type
_entity_poly.pdbx_seq_one_letter_code
_entity_poly.pdbx_strand_id
1 'polypeptide(L)' 'MIILKKLNGEEFVLNSDLIETIMETPDTTILLTNGKHLIVRESREEVVKKVVEFRRDAFRGILEQIKG' A
#
# COMPACT_ATOMS: atom_id res chain seq x y z
N MET A 1 -2.94 -4.15 -5.04
CA MET A 1 -1.83 -4.85 -4.33
C MET A 1 -0.55 -4.05 -4.41
N ILE A 2 0.12 -3.89 -3.30
CA ILE A 2 1.41 -3.20 -3.24
C ILE A 2 2.43 -4.10 -2.54
N ILE A 3 3.71 -3.91 -2.86
CA ILE A 3 4.79 -4.68 -2.25
C ILE A 3 5.48 -3.79 -1.22
N LEU A 4 5.57 -4.28 0.01
CA LEU A 4 6.20 -3.59 1.12
C LEU A 4 7.22 -4.51 1.78
N LYS A 5 8.09 -3.93 2.63
CA LYS A 5 9.10 -4.68 3.37
C LYS A 5 8.85 -4.52 4.87
N LYS A 6 8.89 -5.64 5.58
CA LYS A 6 8.90 -5.64 7.04
C LYS A 6 10.23 -5.05 7.53
N LEU A 7 10.31 -4.73 8.82
CA LEU A 7 11.56 -4.19 9.39
C LEU A 7 12.76 -5.12 9.20
N ASN A 8 12.52 -6.43 9.17
CA ASN A 8 13.59 -7.41 8.94
C ASN A 8 13.98 -7.53 7.46
N GLY A 9 13.38 -6.76 6.56
CA GLY A 9 13.68 -6.79 5.13
C GLY A 9 12.87 -7.78 4.32
N GLU A 10 12.04 -8.60 4.96
CA GLU A 10 11.19 -9.56 4.25
C GLU A 10 10.09 -8.84 3.47
N GLU A 11 9.99 -9.13 2.17
CA GLU A 11 8.95 -8.56 1.32
C GLU A 11 7.63 -9.28 1.51
N PHE A 12 6.54 -8.53 1.39
CA PHE A 12 5.20 -9.08 1.39
C PHE A 12 4.29 -8.25 0.50
N VAL A 13 3.19 -8.85 0.07
CA VAL A 13 2.19 -8.19 -0.76
C VAL A 13 1.00 -7.82 0.11
N LEU A 14 0.58 -6.58 0.05
CA LEU A 14 -0.55 -6.07 0.82
C LEU A 14 -1.68 -5.62 -0.12
N ASN A 15 -2.89 -6.03 0.21
CA ASN A 15 -4.07 -5.46 -0.43
C ASN A 15 -4.30 -4.05 0.12
N SER A 16 -3.99 -3.04 -0.68
CA SER A 16 -4.06 -1.65 -0.24
C SER A 16 -5.47 -1.18 0.11
N ASP A 17 -6.49 -1.87 -0.38
CA ASP A 17 -7.88 -1.53 -0.05
C ASP A 17 -8.22 -1.83 1.42
N LEU A 18 -7.39 -2.61 2.12
CA LEU A 18 -7.57 -2.90 3.53
C LEU A 18 -6.92 -1.86 4.45
N ILE A 19 -6.23 -0.88 3.90
CA ILE A 19 -5.54 0.15 4.68
C ILE A 19 -6.57 1.17 5.18
N GLU A 20 -6.59 1.37 6.51
CA GLU A 20 -7.41 2.42 7.12
C GLU A 20 -6.60 3.67 7.38
N THR A 21 -5.45 3.54 8.06
CA THR A 21 -4.55 4.68 8.34
C THR A 21 -3.10 4.29 8.17
N ILE A 22 -2.26 5.28 7.87
CA ILE A 22 -0.81 5.14 7.78
C ILE A 22 -0.20 6.21 8.67
N MET A 23 0.61 5.80 9.66
CA MET A 23 1.27 6.70 10.60
C MET A 23 2.77 6.40 10.62
N GLU A 24 3.57 7.39 10.92
CA GLU A 24 5.04 7.22 11.00
C GLU A 24 5.56 7.87 12.28
N THR A 25 5.45 7.13 13.41
CA THR A 25 5.90 7.59 14.72
C THR A 25 6.11 6.40 15.66
N PRO A 26 7.35 5.89 15.91
CA PRO A 26 8.58 6.25 15.21
C PRO A 26 8.73 5.57 13.85
N ASP A 27 8.09 4.40 13.64
CA ASP A 27 8.15 3.65 12.40
C ASP A 27 6.83 3.74 11.66
N THR A 28 6.87 3.50 10.35
CA THR A 28 5.65 3.48 9.55
C THR A 28 4.76 2.33 10.00
N THR A 29 3.61 2.65 10.52
CA THR A 29 2.61 1.69 11.01
C THR A 29 1.34 1.83 10.18
N ILE A 30 0.91 0.72 9.60
CA ILE A 30 -0.30 0.66 8.78
C ILE A 30 -1.38 -0.04 9.60
N LEU A 31 -2.49 0.65 9.84
CA LEU A 31 -3.67 0.06 10.47
C LEU A 31 -4.59 -0.46 9.38
N LEU A 32 -4.93 -1.72 9.47
CA LEU A 32 -5.86 -2.36 8.54
C LEU A 32 -7.29 -2.32 9.06
N THR A 33 -8.24 -2.47 8.16
CA THR A 33 -9.67 -2.44 8.50
C THR A 33 -10.11 -3.54 9.47
N ASN A 34 -9.33 -4.63 9.57
CA ASN A 34 -9.58 -5.70 10.53
C ASN A 34 -8.97 -5.44 11.92
N GLY A 35 -8.39 -4.26 12.14
CA GLY A 35 -7.77 -3.87 13.41
C GLY A 35 -6.32 -4.28 13.57
N LYS A 36 -5.75 -5.00 12.61
CA LYS A 36 -4.35 -5.39 12.68
C LYS A 36 -3.43 -4.24 12.29
N HIS A 37 -2.24 -4.21 12.89
CA HIS A 37 -1.20 -3.23 12.59
C HIS A 37 -0.03 -3.92 11.89
N LEU A 38 0.51 -3.26 10.87
CA LEU A 38 1.72 -3.73 10.18
C LEU A 38 2.78 -2.63 10.27
N ILE A 39 4.01 -3.02 10.63
CA ILE A 39 5.14 -2.09 10.67
C ILE A 39 6.03 -2.41 9.47
N VAL A 40 6.34 -1.37 8.68
CA VAL A 40 7.07 -1.53 7.43
C VAL A 40 8.27 -0.58 7.37
N ARG A 41 9.22 -0.90 6.48
CA ARG A 41 10.43 -0.09 6.26
C ARG A 41 10.18 1.17 5.46
N GLU A 42 9.24 1.10 4.53
CA GLU A 42 8.92 2.23 3.66
C GLU A 42 8.44 3.42 4.50
N SER A 43 8.78 4.64 4.06
CA SER A 43 8.24 5.84 4.69
C SER A 43 6.74 5.94 4.40
N ARG A 44 6.05 6.77 5.19
CA ARG A 44 4.63 7.03 4.97
C ARG A 44 4.37 7.50 3.55
N GLU A 45 5.21 8.41 3.05
CA GLU A 45 5.10 8.95 1.69
C GLU A 45 5.29 7.87 0.64
N GLU A 46 6.23 6.95 0.85
CA GLU A 46 6.46 5.85 -0.07
C GLU A 46 5.27 4.91 -0.15
N VAL A 47 4.64 4.61 0.99
CA VAL A 47 3.45 3.76 1.03
C VAL A 47 2.31 4.43 0.25
N VAL A 48 2.07 5.72 0.52
CA VAL A 48 1.03 6.48 -0.19
C VAL A 48 1.30 6.50 -1.69
N LYS A 49 2.54 6.72 -2.08
CA LYS A 49 2.94 6.73 -3.49
C LYS A 49 2.63 5.39 -4.18
N LYS A 50 2.96 4.28 -3.52
CA LYS A 50 2.68 2.94 -4.06
C LYS A 50 1.19 2.71 -4.24
N VAL A 51 0.37 3.15 -3.30
CA VAL A 51 -1.08 3.02 -3.37
C VAL A 51 -1.64 3.83 -4.54
N VAL A 52 -1.20 5.08 -4.67
CA VAL A 52 -1.64 5.97 -5.75
C VAL A 52 -1.24 5.40 -7.12
N GLU A 53 -0.01 4.95 -7.26
CA GLU A 53 0.48 4.38 -8.51
C GLU A 53 -0.30 3.12 -8.90
N PHE A 54 -0.57 2.25 -7.94
CA PHE A 54 -1.36 1.03 -8.18
C PHE A 54 -2.76 1.38 -8.68
N ARG A 55 -3.44 2.32 -8.02
CA ARG A 55 -4.80 2.72 -8.39
C ARG A 55 -4.83 3.37 -9.77
N ARG A 56 -3.84 4.19 -10.09
CA ARG A 56 -3.74 4.83 -11.39
C ARG A 56 -3.55 3.81 -12.51
N ASP A 57 -2.68 2.84 -12.32
CA ASP A 57 -2.41 1.80 -13.30
C ASP A 57 -3.62 0.89 -13.49
N ALA A 58 -4.30 0.53 -12.42
CA ALA A 58 -5.53 -0.25 -12.49
C ALA A 58 -6.63 0.50 -13.26
N PHE A 59 -6.77 1.80 -13.00
CA PHE A 59 -7.76 2.64 -13.69
C PHE A 59 -7.45 2.75 -15.18
N ARG A 60 -6.18 2.91 -15.56
CA ARG A 60 -5.77 2.91 -16.98
C ARG A 60 -6.14 1.62 -17.68
N GLY A 61 -5.89 0.49 -17.03
CA GLY A 61 -6.24 -0.81 -17.58
C GLY A 61 -7.72 -0.93 -17.88
N ILE A 62 -8.58 -0.43 -16.98
CA ILE A 62 -10.03 -0.41 -17.17
C ILE A 62 -10.40 0.47 -18.35
N LEU A 63 -9.81 1.67 -18.46
CA LEU A 63 -10.09 2.59 -19.57
C LEU A 63 -9.67 1.98 -20.91
N GLU A 64 -8.55 1.31 -20.98
CA GLU A 64 -8.07 0.65 -22.19
C GLU A 64 -9.05 -0.45 -22.63
N GLN A 65 -9.57 -1.23 -21.71
CA GLN A 65 -10.56 -2.26 -21.99
C GLN A 65 -11.86 -1.66 -22.54
N ILE A 66 -12.28 -0.53 -22.00
CA ILE A 66 -13.50 0.15 -22.46
C ILE A 66 -13.33 0.69 -23.88
N LYS A 67 -12.14 1.17 -24.23
CA LYS A 67 -11.85 1.70 -25.57
C LYS A 67 -11.73 0.61 -26.62
N GLY A 68 -11.37 -0.56 -26.20
CA GLY A 68 -11.17 -1.69 -27.10
C GLY A 68 -12.47 -2.35 -27.46
#